data_7e70ce97bd40996dea4ab3406e56f067
#
_entry.id   7e70ce97bd40996dea4ab3406e56f067
#
_cell.length_a   1.000
_cell.length_b   1.000
_cell.length_c   1.000
_cell.angle_alpha   90.00
_cell.angle_beta   90.00
_cell.angle_gamma   90.00
#
_symmetry.space_group_name_H-M   'P 1'
#
loop_
_entity.id
_entity.type
_entity.pdbx_description
1 polymer ?
#
loop_
_entity_poly.entity_id
_entity_poly.type
_entity_poly.pdbx_seq_one_letter_code
_entity_poly.pdbx_strand_id
1 'polypeptide(L)'
;MECKATSFTRYFTRFQRTGSVSIFLFFQGDKFVKRFDANCYLRITQMLDSHDIGTGRGSYTDALKSIVQPTLIIGIDSDGLFVPAEQAEMAANIPNAELVMVESPDGHDGFLLEYHRMNDIITSWLKQRIPDVYLTAAPVIDAELDIKSPATASVSEDWDQ
;
A
#
# COMPACT_ATOMS: atom_id res chain seq x y z
N MET A 1 -8.72 -19.22 20.76
CA MET A 1 -8.69 -18.26 19.63
C MET A 1 -7.26 -17.76 19.57
N GLU A 2 -6.39 -18.44 18.80
CA GLU A 2 -4.97 -18.07 18.71
C GLU A 2 -4.85 -16.88 17.76
N CYS A 3 -4.41 -15.76 18.31
CA CYS A 3 -4.05 -14.58 17.54
C CYS A 3 -2.83 -14.94 16.66
N LYS A 4 -3.02 -15.12 15.37
CA LYS A 4 -1.90 -15.28 14.43
C LYS A 4 -1.04 -14.02 14.51
N ALA A 5 0.21 -14.18 14.95
CA ALA A 5 1.15 -13.08 15.02
C ALA A 5 1.27 -12.42 13.66
N THR A 6 0.97 -11.13 13.59
CA THR A 6 1.10 -10.32 12.38
C THR A 6 2.54 -10.34 11.88
N SER A 7 2.74 -10.07 10.61
CA SER A 7 4.04 -9.95 9.96
C SER A 7 5.01 -9.05 10.75
N PHE A 8 4.51 -7.95 11.28
CA PHE A 8 5.25 -7.03 12.16
C PHE A 8 5.76 -7.72 13.44
N THR A 9 4.92 -8.55 14.10
CA THR A 9 5.31 -9.27 15.31
C THR A 9 6.41 -10.30 15.02
N ARG A 10 6.42 -10.92 13.82
CA ARG A 10 7.50 -11.85 13.41
C ARG A 10 8.81 -11.11 13.16
N TYR A 11 8.78 -9.93 12.55
CA TYR A 11 9.95 -9.07 12.41
C TYR A 11 10.48 -8.64 13.78
N PHE A 12 9.62 -8.20 14.66
CA PHE A 12 9.99 -7.73 16.00
C PHE A 12 10.60 -8.85 16.86
N THR A 13 10.03 -10.06 16.84
CA THR A 13 10.57 -11.23 17.59
C THR A 13 11.91 -11.70 17.03
N ARG A 14 12.14 -11.59 15.73
CA ARG A 14 13.43 -11.91 15.13
C ARG A 14 14.53 -10.93 15.56
N PHE A 15 14.18 -9.65 15.71
CA PHE A 15 15.09 -8.59 16.15
C PHE A 15 15.44 -8.65 17.64
N GLN A 16 14.52 -9.07 18.50
CA GLN A 16 14.82 -9.28 19.92
C GLN A 16 15.90 -10.35 20.15
N ARG A 17 16.11 -11.24 19.21
CA ARG A 17 17.11 -12.32 19.30
C ARG A 17 18.51 -11.91 18.88
N THR A 18 18.70 -10.85 18.12
CA THR A 18 19.99 -10.53 17.46
C THR A 18 20.57 -9.18 17.78
N GLY A 19 19.96 -8.37 18.61
CA GLY A 19 20.51 -7.06 18.95
C GLY A 19 19.50 -6.05 19.43
N SER A 20 19.95 -4.95 19.97
CA SER A 20 19.11 -3.87 20.45
C SER A 20 18.28 -3.29 19.31
N VAL A 21 16.97 -3.16 19.52
CA VAL A 21 16.05 -2.44 18.63
C VAL A 21 16.60 -1.07 18.24
N SER A 22 17.33 -0.45 19.15
CA SER A 22 18.01 0.83 18.95
C SER A 22 19.01 0.79 17.79
N ILE A 23 19.84 -0.27 17.69
CA ILE A 23 20.84 -0.41 16.60
C ILE A 23 20.14 -0.51 15.25
N PHE A 24 19.05 -1.27 15.18
CA PHE A 24 18.26 -1.36 13.95
C PHE A 24 17.65 -0.02 13.54
N LEU A 25 17.07 0.70 14.49
CA LEU A 25 16.47 2.02 14.22
C LEU A 25 17.52 3.03 13.77
N PHE A 26 18.71 3.05 14.41
CA PHE A 26 19.82 3.89 13.96
C PHE A 26 20.26 3.56 12.54
N PHE A 27 20.44 2.28 12.23
CA PHE A 27 20.85 1.84 10.89
C PHE A 27 19.81 2.20 9.82
N GLN A 28 18.51 2.04 10.12
CA GLN A 28 17.45 2.46 9.21
C GLN A 28 17.38 3.98 9.08
N GLY A 29 17.59 4.71 10.19
CA GLY A 29 17.66 6.16 10.18
C GLY A 29 18.80 6.67 9.28
N ASP A 30 20.00 6.13 9.44
CA ASP A 30 21.17 6.48 8.61
C ASP A 30 20.94 6.21 7.11
N LYS A 31 20.26 5.12 6.79
CA LYS A 31 19.86 4.84 5.41
C LYS A 31 18.79 5.81 4.90
N PHE A 32 17.82 6.14 5.76
CA PHE A 32 16.71 7.01 5.41
C PHE A 32 17.19 8.42 5.07
N VAL A 33 18.04 9.03 5.93
CA VAL A 33 18.53 10.40 5.71
C VAL A 33 19.42 10.55 4.47
N LYS A 34 19.99 9.46 3.96
CA LYS A 34 20.79 9.47 2.73
C LYS A 34 19.93 9.49 1.45
N ARG A 35 18.69 9.06 1.53
CA ARG A 35 17.79 8.94 0.39
C ARG A 35 16.56 9.85 0.44
N PHE A 36 16.31 10.48 1.58
CA PHE A 36 15.12 11.29 1.77
C PHE A 36 15.44 12.56 2.56
N ASP A 37 15.06 13.71 2.03
CA ASP A 37 15.27 15.01 2.67
C ASP A 37 14.19 15.27 3.74
N ALA A 38 14.61 15.71 4.93
CA ALA A 38 13.69 15.98 6.04
C ALA A 38 12.69 17.11 5.72
N ASN A 39 13.09 18.10 4.90
CA ASN A 39 12.18 19.17 4.50
C ASN A 39 11.10 18.65 3.54
N CYS A 40 11.44 17.68 2.67
CA CYS A 40 10.45 16.99 1.85
C CYS A 40 9.43 16.26 2.72
N TYR A 41 9.89 15.59 3.79
CA TYR A 41 8.99 14.92 4.72
C TYR A 41 8.02 15.91 5.37
N LEU A 42 8.52 17.04 5.88
CA LEU A 42 7.69 18.09 6.47
C LEU A 42 6.69 18.66 5.45
N ARG A 43 7.11 18.87 4.20
CA ARG A 43 6.22 19.36 3.14
C ARG A 43 5.14 18.37 2.77
N ILE A 44 5.47 17.10 2.66
CA ILE A 44 4.49 16.04 2.40
C ILE A 44 3.47 15.97 3.54
N THR A 45 3.91 16.03 4.80
CA THR A 45 3.01 16.05 5.96
C THR A 45 2.05 17.23 5.89
N GLN A 46 2.55 18.44 5.60
CA GLN A 46 1.72 19.63 5.43
C GLN A 46 0.71 19.49 4.28
N MET A 47 1.14 18.87 3.17
CA MET A 47 0.25 18.63 2.03
C MET A 47 -0.86 17.63 2.39
N LEU A 48 -0.54 16.57 3.12
CA LEU A 48 -1.54 15.59 3.58
C LEU A 48 -2.53 16.22 4.55
N ASP A 49 -2.05 17.00 5.52
CA ASP A 49 -2.89 17.66 6.52
C ASP A 49 -3.82 18.74 5.92
N SER A 50 -3.41 19.36 4.83
CA SER A 50 -4.19 20.39 4.14
C SER A 50 -4.96 19.90 2.92
N HIS A 51 -4.86 18.60 2.59
CA HIS A 51 -5.53 18.05 1.43
C HIS A 51 -7.04 17.99 1.63
N ASP A 52 -7.76 18.70 0.76
CA ASP A 52 -9.22 18.69 0.71
C ASP A 52 -9.68 18.73 -0.75
N ILE A 53 -10.27 17.62 -1.20
CA ILE A 53 -10.79 17.51 -2.57
C ILE A 53 -11.99 18.41 -2.85
N GLY A 54 -12.67 18.87 -1.79
CA GLY A 54 -13.80 19.81 -1.88
C GLY A 54 -13.39 21.25 -2.18
N THR A 55 -12.14 21.64 -1.88
CA THR A 55 -11.66 23.01 -2.09
C THR A 55 -11.81 23.44 -3.55
N GLY A 56 -12.60 24.52 -3.77
CA GLY A 56 -12.91 25.05 -5.10
C GLY A 56 -13.87 24.20 -5.94
N ARG A 57 -14.47 23.14 -5.36
CA ARG A 57 -15.42 22.22 -6.03
C ARG A 57 -16.76 22.09 -5.31
N GLY A 58 -17.06 22.94 -4.34
CA GLY A 58 -18.24 22.88 -3.49
C GLY A 58 -17.93 22.18 -2.18
N SER A 59 -18.37 20.96 -2.01
CA SER A 59 -18.08 20.13 -0.84
C SER A 59 -17.28 18.86 -1.22
N TYR A 60 -16.81 18.14 -0.22
CA TYR A 60 -16.23 16.81 -0.39
C TYR A 60 -17.16 15.88 -1.20
N THR A 61 -18.44 15.86 -0.83
CA THR A 61 -19.44 15.03 -1.51
C THR A 61 -19.69 15.48 -2.97
N ASP A 62 -19.68 16.80 -3.23
CA ASP A 62 -19.86 17.32 -4.60
C ASP A 62 -18.65 16.93 -5.47
N ALA A 63 -17.44 16.98 -4.91
CA ALA A 63 -16.25 16.54 -5.59
C ALA A 63 -16.30 15.04 -5.94
N LEU A 64 -16.73 14.17 -5.03
CA LEU A 64 -16.92 12.75 -5.30
C LEU A 64 -17.99 12.49 -6.36
N LYS A 65 -19.12 13.18 -6.28
CA LYS A 65 -20.21 13.06 -7.29
C LYS A 65 -19.80 13.53 -8.66
N SER A 66 -18.79 14.37 -8.78
CA SER A 66 -18.26 14.82 -10.08
C SER A 66 -17.41 13.77 -10.80
N ILE A 67 -17.00 12.69 -10.13
CA ILE A 67 -16.23 11.59 -10.69
C ILE A 67 -17.22 10.67 -11.46
N VAL A 68 -17.30 10.87 -12.76
CA VAL A 68 -18.23 10.11 -13.63
C VAL A 68 -17.61 8.85 -14.24
N GLN A 69 -16.30 8.70 -14.13
CA GLN A 69 -15.57 7.55 -14.66
C GLN A 69 -15.91 6.29 -13.85
N PRO A 70 -15.88 5.11 -14.48
CA PRO A 70 -15.89 3.86 -13.73
C PRO A 70 -14.75 3.82 -12.73
N THR A 71 -15.05 3.57 -11.47
CA THR A 71 -14.08 3.64 -10.36
C THR A 71 -14.12 2.34 -9.59
N LEU A 72 -12.96 1.72 -9.40
CA LEU A 72 -12.79 0.59 -8.49
C LEU A 72 -12.18 1.10 -7.19
N ILE A 73 -12.83 0.83 -6.08
CA ILE A 73 -12.35 1.09 -4.74
C ILE A 73 -12.04 -0.25 -4.09
N ILE A 74 -10.81 -0.43 -3.63
CA ILE A 74 -10.40 -1.64 -2.92
C ILE A 74 -10.01 -1.23 -1.50
N GLY A 75 -10.67 -1.83 -0.52
CA GLY A 75 -10.38 -1.62 0.90
C GLY A 75 -9.81 -2.88 1.54
N ILE A 76 -9.02 -2.70 2.59
CA ILE A 76 -8.57 -3.79 3.46
C ILE A 76 -9.40 -3.72 4.74
N ASP A 77 -10.01 -4.84 5.13
CA ASP A 77 -10.98 -4.87 6.24
C ASP A 77 -10.38 -4.54 7.61
N SER A 78 -9.08 -4.80 7.80
CA SER A 78 -8.34 -4.51 9.02
C SER A 78 -7.54 -3.20 8.98
N ASP A 79 -7.67 -2.39 7.90
CA ASP A 79 -6.92 -1.14 7.79
C ASP A 79 -7.41 -0.12 8.83
N GLY A 80 -6.50 0.27 9.73
CA GLY A 80 -6.76 1.26 10.77
C GLY A 80 -6.26 2.67 10.40
N LEU A 81 -5.59 2.82 9.25
CA LEU A 81 -5.09 4.10 8.75
C LEU A 81 -6.08 4.69 7.74
N PHE A 82 -6.45 3.94 6.72
CA PHE A 82 -7.53 4.24 5.79
C PHE A 82 -8.69 3.29 6.09
N VAL A 83 -9.55 3.73 7.00
CA VAL A 83 -10.56 2.83 7.57
C VAL A 83 -11.64 2.43 6.55
N PRO A 84 -12.17 1.20 6.63
CA PRO A 84 -13.20 0.69 5.70
C PRO A 84 -14.41 1.59 5.53
N ALA A 85 -14.76 2.36 6.56
CA ALA A 85 -15.87 3.32 6.51
C ALA A 85 -15.64 4.44 5.47
N GLU A 86 -14.41 4.89 5.30
CA GLU A 86 -14.06 5.92 4.31
C GLU A 86 -14.16 5.37 2.88
N GLN A 87 -13.74 4.13 2.64
CA GLN A 87 -13.92 3.50 1.33
C GLN A 87 -15.41 3.29 1.01
N ALA A 88 -16.20 2.91 2.00
CA ALA A 88 -17.64 2.79 1.83
C ALA A 88 -18.31 4.14 1.54
N GLU A 89 -17.89 5.22 2.20
CA GLU A 89 -18.36 6.57 1.94
C GLU A 89 -18.01 7.04 0.53
N MET A 90 -16.77 6.81 0.08
CA MET A 90 -16.36 7.12 -1.29
C MET A 90 -17.21 6.35 -2.32
N ALA A 91 -17.42 5.05 -2.10
CA ALA A 91 -18.23 4.22 -2.97
C ALA A 91 -19.69 4.66 -3.03
N ALA A 92 -20.24 5.14 -1.92
CA ALA A 92 -21.62 5.63 -1.85
C ALA A 92 -21.81 6.97 -2.58
N ASN A 93 -20.76 7.77 -2.72
CA ASN A 93 -20.83 9.11 -3.30
C ASN A 93 -20.34 9.19 -4.76
N ILE A 94 -19.51 8.27 -5.22
CA ILE A 94 -19.05 8.22 -6.61
C ILE A 94 -20.08 7.44 -7.45
N PRO A 95 -20.69 8.03 -8.50
CA PRO A 95 -21.84 7.44 -9.20
C PRO A 95 -21.58 6.07 -9.83
N ASN A 96 -20.35 5.83 -10.30
CA ASN A 96 -19.97 4.60 -11.00
C ASN A 96 -18.86 3.85 -10.25
N ALA A 97 -18.93 3.84 -8.92
CA ALA A 97 -17.97 3.14 -8.09
C ALA A 97 -18.40 1.70 -7.78
N GLU A 98 -17.41 0.83 -7.74
CA GLU A 98 -17.51 -0.53 -7.21
C GLU A 98 -16.58 -0.65 -6.02
N LEU A 99 -17.08 -1.19 -4.90
CA LEU A 99 -16.29 -1.44 -3.70
C LEU A 99 -15.99 -2.92 -3.55
N VAL A 100 -14.74 -3.27 -3.39
CA VAL A 100 -14.28 -4.62 -3.07
C VAL A 100 -13.49 -4.58 -1.77
N MET A 101 -13.92 -5.34 -0.78
CA MET A 101 -13.19 -5.50 0.49
C MET A 101 -12.32 -6.75 0.43
N VAL A 102 -11.06 -6.60 0.81
CA VAL A 102 -10.07 -7.68 0.90
C VAL A 102 -9.84 -7.97 2.38
N GLU A 103 -10.08 -9.21 2.76
CA GLU A 103 -9.79 -9.68 4.12
C GLU A 103 -8.29 -9.91 4.26
N SER A 104 -7.66 -9.22 5.21
CA SER A 104 -6.26 -9.39 5.57
C SER A 104 -6.04 -9.05 7.04
N PRO A 105 -5.23 -9.79 7.78
CA PRO A 105 -4.90 -9.47 9.17
C PRO A 105 -3.78 -8.42 9.30
N ASP A 106 -3.23 -7.94 8.19
CA ASP A 106 -2.00 -7.15 8.16
C ASP A 106 -2.25 -5.62 8.18
N GLY A 107 -3.49 -5.19 8.41
CA GLY A 107 -3.85 -3.78 8.49
C GLY A 107 -3.55 -3.04 7.20
N HIS A 108 -2.98 -1.84 7.30
CA HIS A 108 -2.64 -1.04 6.12
C HIS A 108 -1.68 -1.75 5.15
N ASP A 109 -0.74 -2.56 5.66
CA ASP A 109 0.18 -3.31 4.80
C ASP A 109 -0.50 -4.41 3.96
N GLY A 110 -1.75 -4.74 4.25
CA GLY A 110 -2.53 -5.73 3.52
C GLY A 110 -2.57 -5.48 2.01
N PHE A 111 -2.62 -4.22 1.56
CA PHE A 111 -2.64 -3.90 0.13
C PHE A 111 -1.32 -4.29 -0.59
N LEU A 112 -0.21 -4.41 0.14
CA LEU A 112 1.08 -4.87 -0.39
C LEU A 112 1.24 -6.39 -0.25
N LEU A 113 0.73 -6.96 0.84
CA LEU A 113 0.94 -8.37 1.17
C LEU A 113 -0.04 -9.29 0.44
N GLU A 114 -1.25 -8.81 0.17
CA GLU A 114 -2.29 -9.51 -0.60
C GLU A 114 -2.17 -9.24 -2.12
N TYR A 115 -0.96 -9.05 -2.64
CA TYR A 115 -0.72 -8.60 -4.01
C TYR A 115 -1.32 -9.52 -5.09
N HIS A 116 -1.37 -10.83 -4.87
CA HIS A 116 -2.01 -11.75 -5.81
C HIS A 116 -3.50 -11.45 -5.93
N ARG A 117 -4.19 -11.35 -4.79
CA ARG A 117 -5.63 -11.05 -4.73
C ARG A 117 -5.93 -9.66 -5.30
N MET A 118 -5.10 -8.67 -4.96
CA MET A 118 -5.18 -7.32 -5.53
C MET A 118 -5.05 -7.34 -7.06
N ASN A 119 -4.06 -8.07 -7.58
CA ASN A 119 -3.84 -8.20 -9.02
C ASN A 119 -5.03 -8.86 -9.72
N ASP A 120 -5.59 -9.91 -9.15
CA ASP A 120 -6.74 -10.62 -9.71
C ASP A 120 -7.98 -9.71 -9.78
N ILE A 121 -8.25 -8.96 -8.71
CA ILE A 121 -9.36 -7.99 -8.66
C ILE A 121 -9.18 -6.92 -9.73
N ILE A 122 -8.03 -6.25 -9.75
CA ILE A 122 -7.73 -5.17 -10.69
C ILE A 122 -7.80 -5.67 -12.14
N THR A 123 -7.15 -6.79 -12.42
CA THR A 123 -7.10 -7.36 -13.77
C THR A 123 -8.50 -7.77 -14.26
N SER A 124 -9.29 -8.41 -13.42
CA SER A 124 -10.66 -8.82 -13.75
C SER A 124 -11.55 -7.62 -14.02
N TRP A 125 -11.45 -6.60 -13.19
CA TRP A 125 -12.23 -5.36 -13.34
C TRP A 125 -11.84 -4.61 -14.64
N LEU A 126 -10.55 -4.47 -14.91
CA LEU A 126 -10.05 -3.81 -16.12
C LEU A 126 -10.48 -4.56 -17.39
N LYS A 127 -10.39 -5.89 -17.41
CA LYS A 127 -10.86 -6.71 -18.55
C LYS A 127 -12.35 -6.51 -18.86
N GLN A 128 -13.16 -6.28 -17.85
CA GLN A 128 -14.58 -6.02 -18.03
C GLN A 128 -14.87 -4.60 -18.54
N ARG A 129 -14.09 -3.61 -18.11
CA ARG A 129 -14.34 -2.20 -18.39
C ARG A 129 -13.66 -1.69 -19.66
N ILE A 130 -12.52 -2.23 -20.00
CA ILE A 130 -11.72 -1.81 -21.16
C ILE A 130 -11.21 -3.03 -21.95
N PRO A 131 -12.11 -3.92 -22.41
CA PRO A 131 -11.73 -5.16 -23.10
C PRO A 131 -10.82 -4.91 -24.32
N ASP A 132 -11.06 -3.84 -25.06
CA ASP A 132 -10.31 -3.52 -26.28
C ASP A 132 -8.81 -3.26 -25.99
N VAL A 133 -8.51 -2.64 -24.85
CA VAL A 133 -7.13 -2.41 -24.44
C VAL A 133 -6.43 -3.74 -24.14
N TYR A 134 -7.14 -4.67 -23.51
CA TYR A 134 -6.58 -6.00 -23.20
C TYR A 134 -6.42 -6.88 -24.43
N LEU A 135 -7.31 -6.76 -25.43
CA LEU A 135 -7.25 -7.54 -26.65
C LEU A 135 -6.16 -7.03 -27.61
N THR A 136 -5.84 -5.73 -27.55
CA THR A 136 -4.81 -5.09 -28.37
C THR A 136 -3.45 -4.97 -27.69
N ALA A 137 -3.38 -5.15 -26.38
CA ALA A 137 -2.12 -5.22 -25.67
C ALA A 137 -1.31 -6.40 -26.20
N ALA A 138 -0.10 -6.14 -26.68
CA ALA A 138 0.87 -7.20 -26.98
C ALA A 138 0.97 -8.11 -25.73
N PRO A 139 1.15 -9.43 -25.93
CA PRO A 139 1.28 -10.32 -24.79
C PRO A 139 2.30 -9.72 -23.83
N VAL A 140 1.87 -9.49 -22.60
CA VAL A 140 2.79 -9.11 -21.53
C VAL A 140 3.84 -10.20 -21.60
N ILE A 141 5.05 -9.84 -22.01
CA ILE A 141 6.18 -10.75 -21.87
C ILE A 141 6.14 -11.04 -20.38
N ASP A 142 5.86 -12.28 -20.02
CA ASP A 142 6.20 -12.82 -18.70
C ASP A 142 7.72 -12.67 -18.56
N ALA A 143 8.17 -11.43 -18.46
CA ALA A 143 9.38 -11.16 -17.76
C ALA A 143 9.02 -11.63 -16.35
N GLU A 144 9.35 -12.91 -16.05
CA GLU A 144 9.69 -13.25 -14.70
C GLU A 144 10.50 -12.04 -14.22
N LEU A 145 9.81 -11.13 -13.52
CA LEU A 145 10.48 -10.24 -12.63
C LEU A 145 11.14 -11.22 -11.66
N ASP A 146 12.35 -11.67 -12.07
CA ASP A 146 13.31 -12.25 -11.18
C ASP A 146 13.62 -11.14 -10.16
N ILE A 147 12.61 -10.92 -9.29
CA ILE A 147 12.80 -10.23 -8.02
C ILE A 147 13.70 -11.23 -7.30
N LYS A 148 14.97 -11.22 -7.68
CA LYS A 148 16.03 -11.76 -6.86
C LYS A 148 15.76 -11.09 -5.53
N SER A 149 15.14 -11.84 -4.66
CA SER A 149 15.12 -11.56 -3.22
C SER A 149 16.49 -10.95 -2.96
N PRO A 150 16.59 -9.69 -2.44
CA PRO A 150 17.88 -9.05 -2.27
C PRO A 150 18.73 -10.12 -1.62
N ALA A 151 19.69 -10.59 -2.39
CA ALA A 151 20.50 -11.73 -2.03
C ALA A 151 20.78 -11.55 -0.56
N THR A 152 20.52 -12.56 0.22
CA THR A 152 21.05 -12.66 1.56
C THR A 152 22.49 -12.26 1.40
N ALA A 153 22.75 -10.96 1.55
CA ALA A 153 24.08 -10.44 1.63
C ALA A 153 24.63 -11.24 2.78
N SER A 154 25.48 -12.19 2.44
CA SER A 154 26.27 -12.91 3.41
C SER A 154 26.90 -11.78 4.23
N VAL A 155 26.37 -11.57 5.43
CA VAL A 155 26.99 -10.75 6.43
C VAL A 155 28.26 -11.53 6.71
N SER A 156 29.35 -11.15 6.03
CA SER A 156 30.67 -11.60 6.40
C SER A 156 30.85 -11.18 7.85
N GLU A 157 31.13 -12.15 8.68
CA GLU A 157 31.37 -11.99 10.12
C GLU A 157 32.71 -11.28 10.39
N ASP A 158 32.95 -10.11 9.78
CA ASP A 158 34.09 -9.26 10.04
C ASP A 158 33.68 -8.12 10.98
N TRP A 159 33.34 -8.50 12.23
CA TRP A 159 33.06 -7.55 13.32
C TRP A 159 34.20 -7.46 14.35
N ASP A 160 35.37 -8.05 14.07
CA ASP A 160 36.55 -7.94 14.92
C ASP A 160 37.59 -7.02 14.27
N GLN A 161 37.37 -5.69 14.29
CA GLN A 161 38.42 -4.66 14.39
C GLN A 161 37.83 -3.34 14.92
#